data_29c2f88e28acfc71a865c878d4a2b846
#
_entry.id   29c2f88e28acfc71a865c878d4a2b846
#
_cell.length_a   1.000
_cell.length_b   1.000
_cell.length_c   1.000
_cell.angle_alpha   90.00
_cell.angle_beta   90.00
_cell.angle_gamma   90.00
#
_symmetry.space_group_name_H-M   'P 1'
#
loop_
_entity.id
_entity.type
_entity.pdbx_description
1 polymer ?
#
loop_
_entity_poly.entity_id
_entity_poly.type
_entity_poly.pdbx_seq_one_letter_code
_entity_poly.pdbx_strand_id
1 'polypeptide(L)'
;MSDHRNDYEAECDYKAGCGNEAGCDYKAGCGNEAGRGNETGRRTGRRRKVTIVIPNYNGLKFMEPCFKALSMQICRDFDILVVDNGSTDGSVEWLKEQEIPAIFLPENTGFSGAVNVGLKAAATPYVILLNNDTEPDFHYVGEMIKAIERSPKIFSVSCKMIQLFRKELMDDAGDMYSLLGWAYQRGVGRSSAKYNRACRIFSACAGAAIYRREVFDEIGYFDEMHFAYLEDLDVGYRARIAGYDNIYCPTAMVYHVGSGTSGSKYNPLPAASSMKLVLSKAKFF
;
A
#
# COMPACT_ATOMS: atom_id res chain seq x y z
N MET A 1 28.68 -31.96 -9.13
CA MET A 1 27.94 -31.64 -7.93
C MET A 1 26.83 -30.69 -8.37
N SER A 2 25.65 -31.23 -8.53
CA SER A 2 24.47 -30.58 -9.11
C SER A 2 23.78 -29.70 -8.05
N ASP A 3 23.64 -28.44 -8.41
CA ASP A 3 22.97 -27.38 -7.60
C ASP A 3 21.44 -27.56 -7.68
N HIS A 4 20.85 -28.28 -6.76
CA HIS A 4 19.41 -28.40 -6.61
C HIS A 4 18.89 -27.19 -5.82
N ARG A 5 18.61 -26.08 -6.51
CA ARG A 5 17.80 -25.00 -6.00
C ARG A 5 16.32 -25.38 -6.14
N ASN A 6 15.70 -25.68 -5.01
CA ASN A 6 14.26 -25.88 -4.89
C ASN A 6 13.50 -24.59 -5.26
N ASP A 7 12.99 -24.55 -6.49
CA ASP A 7 11.98 -23.58 -6.92
C ASP A 7 10.62 -24.03 -6.35
N TYR A 8 10.29 -23.61 -5.13
CA TYR A 8 8.91 -23.64 -4.63
C TYR A 8 8.16 -22.46 -5.24
N GLU A 9 7.84 -22.54 -6.52
CA GLU A 9 6.74 -21.78 -7.09
C GLU A 9 5.45 -22.48 -6.65
N ALA A 10 4.80 -21.98 -5.57
CA ALA A 10 3.44 -22.35 -5.28
C ALA A 10 2.58 -21.93 -6.47
N GLU A 11 2.06 -22.89 -7.25
CA GLU A 11 1.11 -22.67 -8.33
C GLU A 11 -0.11 -21.94 -7.75
N CYS A 12 -0.23 -20.66 -8.08
CA CYS A 12 -1.41 -19.87 -7.78
C CYS A 12 -2.48 -20.20 -8.84
N ASP A 13 -3.25 -21.26 -8.62
CA ASP A 13 -4.45 -21.55 -9.41
C ASP A 13 -5.57 -20.56 -9.07
N TYR A 14 -5.45 -19.34 -9.58
CA TYR A 14 -6.56 -18.43 -9.71
C TYR A 14 -7.02 -18.44 -11.18
N LYS A 15 -7.97 -19.32 -11.52
CA LYS A 15 -8.71 -19.23 -12.78
C LYS A 15 -9.61 -18.00 -12.70
N ALA A 16 -9.10 -16.86 -13.18
CA ALA A 16 -9.94 -15.75 -13.57
C ALA A 16 -10.81 -16.27 -14.74
N GLY A 17 -12.11 -16.37 -14.56
CA GLY A 17 -13.06 -16.60 -15.64
C GLY A 17 -13.03 -15.43 -16.59
N CYS A 18 -12.15 -15.45 -17.57
CA CYS A 18 -12.18 -14.60 -18.75
C CYS A 18 -13.10 -15.25 -19.77
N GLY A 19 -14.37 -14.84 -19.77
CA GLY A 19 -15.23 -14.98 -20.94
C GLY A 19 -14.67 -14.16 -22.08
N ASN A 20 -14.74 -14.74 -23.28
CA ASN A 20 -14.23 -14.34 -24.58
C ASN A 20 -14.33 -12.85 -24.95
N GLU A 21 -13.28 -12.41 -25.59
CA GLU A 21 -13.14 -11.47 -26.70
C GLU A 21 -14.34 -10.54 -27.01
N ALA A 22 -14.22 -9.27 -26.61
CA ALA A 22 -14.78 -8.14 -27.32
C ALA A 22 -13.82 -6.98 -27.19
N GLY A 23 -13.34 -6.47 -28.34
CA GLY A 23 -12.40 -5.36 -28.43
C GLY A 23 -12.94 -4.11 -27.73
N CYS A 24 -12.18 -3.56 -26.81
CA CYS A 24 -12.44 -2.27 -26.22
C CYS A 24 -11.85 -1.18 -27.10
N ASP A 25 -12.67 -0.62 -27.98
CA ASP A 25 -12.41 0.66 -28.62
C ASP A 25 -12.39 1.77 -27.58
N TYR A 26 -11.23 2.32 -27.33
CA TYR A 26 -11.03 3.50 -26.50
C TYR A 26 -11.47 4.75 -27.27
N LYS A 27 -12.72 5.20 -27.10
CA LYS A 27 -13.11 6.56 -27.46
C LYS A 27 -12.85 7.49 -26.27
N ALA A 28 -11.79 8.27 -26.38
CA ALA A 28 -11.53 9.42 -25.53
C ALA A 28 -12.59 10.50 -25.83
N GLY A 29 -13.51 10.69 -24.91
CA GLY A 29 -14.47 11.79 -24.90
C GLY A 29 -14.05 12.86 -23.92
N CYS A 30 -13.09 13.72 -24.27
CA CYS A 30 -12.86 14.99 -23.59
C CYS A 30 -13.61 16.08 -24.37
N GLY A 31 -14.81 16.41 -23.92
CA GLY A 31 -15.51 17.63 -24.35
C GLY A 31 -14.99 18.82 -23.54
N ASN A 32 -14.26 19.72 -24.21
CA ASN A 32 -13.99 21.07 -23.71
C ASN A 32 -15.26 21.92 -23.91
N GLU A 33 -15.87 22.36 -22.84
CA GLU A 33 -16.74 23.54 -22.86
C GLU A 33 -16.27 24.53 -21.81
N ALA A 34 -15.70 25.62 -22.30
CA ALA A 34 -15.43 26.82 -21.53
C ALA A 34 -16.74 27.61 -21.39
N GLY A 35 -17.35 27.58 -20.24
CA GLY A 35 -18.50 28.40 -19.86
C GLY A 35 -18.17 29.22 -18.63
N ARG A 36 -17.99 30.55 -18.79
CA ARG A 36 -17.98 31.52 -17.68
C ARG A 36 -19.38 31.58 -17.09
N GLY A 37 -19.50 31.26 -15.82
CA GLY A 37 -20.72 31.45 -15.04
C GLY A 37 -20.36 31.47 -13.56
N ASN A 38 -20.47 32.67 -12.98
CA ASN A 38 -20.35 32.92 -11.55
C ASN A 38 -21.63 32.39 -10.88
N GLU A 39 -21.58 31.23 -10.26
CA GLU A 39 -22.64 30.77 -9.38
C GLU A 39 -22.03 30.07 -8.15
N THR A 40 -22.32 30.63 -6.99
CA THR A 40 -22.16 29.99 -5.67
C THR A 40 -23.10 28.78 -5.57
N GLY A 41 -22.73 27.71 -6.26
CA GLY A 41 -23.45 26.44 -6.27
C GLY A 41 -22.79 25.46 -5.33
N ARG A 42 -23.51 25.00 -4.30
CA ARG A 42 -23.20 23.79 -3.55
C ARG A 42 -22.76 22.71 -4.53
N ARG A 43 -21.46 22.38 -4.56
CA ARG A 43 -20.96 21.20 -5.23
C ARG A 43 -21.66 20.00 -4.60
N THR A 44 -22.60 19.39 -5.32
CA THR A 44 -23.08 18.03 -5.04
C THR A 44 -21.89 17.10 -5.31
N GLY A 45 -20.98 17.03 -4.34
CA GLY A 45 -19.72 16.36 -4.49
C GLY A 45 -19.95 14.85 -4.61
N ARG A 46 -19.63 14.28 -5.77
CA ARG A 46 -19.42 12.83 -5.87
C ARG A 46 -18.48 12.41 -4.75
N ARG A 47 -18.98 11.57 -3.83
CA ARG A 47 -18.20 11.10 -2.69
C ARG A 47 -16.99 10.32 -3.21
N ARG A 48 -15.78 10.70 -2.78
CA ARG A 48 -14.55 10.01 -3.14
C ARG A 48 -14.61 8.54 -2.74
N LYS A 49 -13.96 7.68 -3.52
CA LYS A 49 -13.88 6.25 -3.23
C LYS A 49 -12.78 5.89 -2.24
N VAL A 50 -11.70 6.64 -2.23
CA VAL A 50 -10.48 6.31 -1.49
C VAL A 50 -9.99 7.49 -0.67
N THR A 51 -9.53 7.23 0.55
CA THR A 51 -8.62 8.10 1.30
C THR A 51 -7.22 7.50 1.28
N ILE A 52 -6.23 8.24 0.78
CA ILE A 52 -4.82 7.87 0.87
C ILE A 52 -4.31 8.39 2.22
N VAL A 53 -4.01 7.48 3.13
CA VAL A 53 -3.42 7.78 4.44
C VAL A 53 -1.91 7.62 4.33
N ILE A 54 -1.19 8.70 4.63
CA ILE A 54 0.27 8.76 4.57
C ILE A 54 0.80 8.98 5.99
N PRO A 55 1.31 7.93 6.68
CA PRO A 55 1.99 8.11 7.95
C PRO A 55 3.33 8.83 7.71
N ASN A 56 3.63 9.84 8.51
CA ASN A 56 4.88 10.58 8.44
C ASN A 56 5.55 10.67 9.82
N TYR A 57 6.84 10.40 9.86
CA TYR A 57 7.68 10.68 11.02
C TYR A 57 9.09 11.09 10.54
N ASN A 58 9.43 12.36 10.71
CA ASN A 58 10.72 12.93 10.27
C ASN A 58 11.07 12.59 8.80
N GLY A 59 10.06 12.68 7.93
CA GLY A 59 10.18 12.27 6.53
C GLY A 59 10.11 13.41 5.51
N LEU A 60 10.37 14.66 5.92
CA LEU A 60 10.24 15.86 5.08
C LEU A 60 10.86 15.71 3.70
N LYS A 61 12.07 15.15 3.63
CA LYS A 61 12.82 14.95 2.38
C LYS A 61 12.14 14.06 1.34
N PHE A 62 11.17 13.25 1.77
CA PHE A 62 10.44 12.33 0.89
C PHE A 62 9.07 12.86 0.47
N MET A 63 8.54 13.85 1.19
CA MET A 63 7.17 14.31 0.99
C MET A 63 6.98 14.92 -0.40
N GLU A 64 7.86 15.83 -0.84
CA GLU A 64 7.72 16.49 -2.13
C GLU A 64 7.68 15.49 -3.32
N PRO A 65 8.61 14.52 -3.46
CA PRO A 65 8.53 13.50 -4.50
C PRO A 65 7.25 12.67 -4.45
N CYS A 66 6.82 12.24 -3.26
CA CYS A 66 5.60 11.47 -3.06
C CYS A 66 4.36 12.25 -3.51
N PHE A 67 4.20 13.48 -3.05
CA PHE A 67 3.06 14.33 -3.41
C PHE A 67 3.08 14.71 -4.89
N LYS A 68 4.24 14.93 -5.48
CA LYS A 68 4.37 15.13 -6.92
C LYS A 68 3.86 13.91 -7.70
N ALA A 69 4.23 12.70 -7.31
CA ALA A 69 3.74 11.48 -7.94
C ALA A 69 2.22 11.30 -7.76
N LEU A 70 1.67 11.64 -6.58
CA LEU A 70 0.23 11.63 -6.34
C LEU A 70 -0.50 12.70 -7.18
N SER A 71 0.08 13.86 -7.38
CA SER A 71 -0.50 14.92 -8.23
C SER A 71 -0.60 14.53 -9.70
N MET A 72 0.18 13.54 -10.14
CA MET A 72 0.18 13.02 -11.51
C MET A 72 -0.74 11.82 -11.73
N GLN A 73 -1.48 11.33 -10.70
CA GLN A 73 -2.40 10.22 -10.86
C GLN A 73 -3.49 10.53 -11.89
N ILE A 74 -3.78 9.58 -12.78
CA ILE A 74 -4.88 9.70 -13.78
C ILE A 74 -6.23 9.60 -13.07
N CYS A 75 -6.40 8.64 -12.18
CA CYS A 75 -7.59 8.53 -11.34
C CYS A 75 -7.55 9.62 -10.26
N ARG A 76 -8.59 10.44 -10.18
CA ARG A 76 -8.74 11.54 -9.20
C ARG A 76 -9.78 11.24 -8.11
N ASP A 77 -10.24 10.01 -8.01
CA ASP A 77 -11.30 9.62 -7.08
C ASP A 77 -10.76 9.29 -5.68
N PHE A 78 -9.88 10.16 -5.18
CA PHE A 78 -9.26 10.03 -3.87
C PHE A 78 -9.08 11.37 -3.17
N ASP A 79 -9.01 11.31 -1.84
CA ASP A 79 -8.55 12.36 -0.94
C ASP A 79 -7.23 11.92 -0.29
N ILE A 80 -6.43 12.88 0.18
CA ILE A 80 -5.18 12.61 0.90
C ILE A 80 -5.34 13.06 2.36
N LEU A 81 -4.85 12.24 3.29
CA LEU A 81 -4.74 12.54 4.70
C LEU A 81 -3.37 12.12 5.21
N VAL A 82 -2.58 13.07 5.65
CA VAL A 82 -1.31 12.78 6.33
C VAL A 82 -1.58 12.58 7.81
N VAL A 83 -0.91 11.60 8.42
CA VAL A 83 -0.83 11.47 9.87
C VAL A 83 0.62 11.72 10.26
N ASP A 84 0.90 12.95 10.71
CA ASP A 84 2.22 13.30 11.22
C ASP A 84 2.36 12.78 12.65
N ASN A 85 3.32 11.91 12.85
CA ASN A 85 3.51 11.11 14.06
C ASN A 85 4.52 11.75 15.03
N GLY A 86 4.39 13.07 15.26
CA GLY A 86 5.26 13.82 16.16
C GLY A 86 6.61 14.17 15.54
N SER A 87 6.63 14.62 14.29
CA SER A 87 7.85 15.01 13.58
C SER A 87 8.47 16.30 14.15
N THR A 88 9.81 16.41 14.02
CA THR A 88 10.62 17.55 14.47
C THR A 88 11.56 18.07 13.38
N ASP A 89 11.41 17.60 12.14
CA ASP A 89 12.29 17.90 11.00
C ASP A 89 11.78 19.01 10.07
N GLY A 90 10.70 19.70 10.45
CA GLY A 90 10.03 20.71 9.61
C GLY A 90 8.87 20.16 8.78
N SER A 91 8.53 18.86 8.92
CA SER A 91 7.40 18.23 8.22
C SER A 91 6.07 18.93 8.54
N VAL A 92 5.86 19.31 9.81
CA VAL A 92 4.62 19.96 10.28
C VAL A 92 4.42 21.31 9.62
N GLU A 93 5.48 22.12 9.56
CA GLU A 93 5.49 23.44 8.93
C GLU A 93 5.21 23.32 7.45
N TRP A 94 5.91 22.39 6.77
CA TRP A 94 5.74 22.14 5.35
C TRP A 94 4.31 21.73 5.00
N LEU A 95 3.70 20.79 5.78
CA LEU A 95 2.32 20.35 5.58
C LEU A 95 1.32 21.52 5.69
N LYS A 96 1.52 22.43 6.66
CA LYS A 96 0.70 23.61 6.84
C LYS A 96 0.87 24.61 5.69
N GLU A 97 2.09 24.86 5.26
CA GLU A 97 2.40 25.76 4.14
C GLU A 97 1.81 25.25 2.81
N GLN A 98 1.81 23.94 2.61
CA GLN A 98 1.20 23.31 1.41
C GLN A 98 -0.31 23.10 1.52
N GLU A 99 -0.95 23.52 2.64
CA GLU A 99 -2.38 23.32 2.92
C GLU A 99 -2.84 21.85 2.77
N ILE A 100 -1.96 20.90 3.10
CA ILE A 100 -2.25 19.47 3.01
C ILE A 100 -3.07 19.03 4.22
N PRO A 101 -4.21 18.33 4.03
CA PRO A 101 -4.97 17.80 5.15
C PRO A 101 -4.12 16.85 6.00
N ALA A 102 -3.96 17.17 7.28
CA ALA A 102 -3.12 16.41 8.19
C ALA A 102 -3.69 16.34 9.61
N ILE A 103 -3.40 15.22 10.29
CA ILE A 103 -3.57 15.04 11.73
C ILE A 103 -2.18 15.03 12.35
N PHE A 104 -1.96 15.87 13.36
CA PHE A 104 -0.68 16.01 14.05
C PHE A 104 -0.76 15.31 15.40
N LEU A 105 0.05 14.25 15.58
CA LEU A 105 0.15 13.54 16.86
C LEU A 105 1.23 14.20 17.74
N PRO A 106 1.05 14.20 19.07
CA PRO A 106 2.00 14.85 19.96
C PRO A 106 3.33 14.10 20.08
N GLU A 107 3.34 12.80 19.78
CA GLU A 107 4.51 11.93 19.90
C GLU A 107 4.45 10.77 18.89
N ASN A 108 5.57 10.08 18.73
CA ASN A 108 5.65 8.93 17.84
C ASN A 108 5.00 7.70 18.47
N THR A 109 3.82 7.34 17.97
CA THR A 109 3.02 6.17 18.39
C THR A 109 3.35 4.89 17.59
N GLY A 110 4.41 4.90 16.79
CA GLY A 110 4.75 3.83 15.85
C GLY A 110 3.90 3.87 14.58
N PHE A 111 4.21 2.96 13.65
CA PHE A 111 3.48 2.87 12.38
C PHE A 111 2.01 2.50 12.63
N SER A 112 1.74 1.47 13.43
CA SER A 112 0.39 0.98 13.73
C SER A 112 -0.49 2.07 14.35
N GLY A 113 0.02 2.84 15.30
CA GLY A 113 -0.73 3.94 15.91
C GLY A 113 -1.10 5.03 14.89
N ALA A 114 -0.13 5.47 14.08
CA ALA A 114 -0.37 6.49 13.07
C ALA A 114 -1.39 6.05 12.01
N VAL A 115 -1.24 4.84 11.45
CA VAL A 115 -2.19 4.36 10.41
C VAL A 115 -3.59 4.12 10.97
N ASN A 116 -3.73 3.68 12.23
CA ASN A 116 -5.03 3.53 12.89
C ASN A 116 -5.76 4.86 13.02
N VAL A 117 -5.06 5.94 13.34
CA VAL A 117 -5.65 7.28 13.39
C VAL A 117 -6.19 7.67 12.01
N GLY A 118 -5.41 7.46 10.96
CA GLY A 118 -5.84 7.73 9.60
C GLY A 118 -7.02 6.88 9.13
N LEU A 119 -7.01 5.56 9.42
CA LEU A 119 -8.09 4.63 9.12
C LEU A 119 -9.42 5.02 9.78
N LYS A 120 -9.37 5.42 11.07
CA LYS A 120 -10.55 5.87 11.83
C LYS A 120 -11.07 7.21 11.33
N ALA A 121 -10.20 8.10 10.87
CA ALA A 121 -10.59 9.42 10.31
C ALA A 121 -11.14 9.31 8.88
N ALA A 122 -10.78 8.29 8.13
CA ALA A 122 -11.23 8.08 6.76
C ALA A 122 -12.74 7.78 6.70
N ALA A 123 -13.47 8.53 5.84
CA ALA A 123 -14.90 8.35 5.61
C ALA A 123 -15.24 7.62 4.30
N THR A 124 -14.22 7.25 3.53
CA THR A 124 -14.35 6.57 2.24
C THR A 124 -14.46 5.05 2.41
N PRO A 125 -15.06 4.32 1.45
CA PRO A 125 -15.19 2.87 1.53
C PRO A 125 -13.84 2.13 1.49
N TYR A 126 -12.83 2.74 0.86
CA TYR A 126 -11.50 2.17 0.77
C TYR A 126 -10.46 3.13 1.34
N VAL A 127 -9.38 2.56 1.89
CA VAL A 127 -8.21 3.32 2.34
C VAL A 127 -6.97 2.75 1.69
N ILE A 128 -6.15 3.60 1.10
CA ILE A 128 -4.79 3.26 0.71
C ILE A 128 -3.88 3.70 1.84
N LEU A 129 -3.09 2.78 2.40
CA LEU A 129 -1.93 3.13 3.20
C LEU A 129 -0.76 3.29 2.24
N LEU A 130 -0.05 4.40 2.33
CA LEU A 130 1.06 4.73 1.45
C LEU A 130 2.19 5.38 2.25
N ASN A 131 3.36 4.76 2.26
CA ASN A 131 4.53 5.37 2.88
C ASN A 131 4.95 6.66 2.16
N ASN A 132 5.43 7.64 2.91
CA ASN A 132 5.89 8.92 2.37
C ASN A 132 7.13 8.79 1.48
N ASP A 133 7.93 7.72 1.62
CA ASP A 133 9.12 7.42 0.82
C ASP A 133 8.82 6.58 -0.43
N THR A 134 7.62 6.77 -1.01
CA THR A 134 7.14 6.09 -2.21
C THR A 134 6.78 7.06 -3.34
N GLU A 135 6.97 6.62 -4.58
CA GLU A 135 6.55 7.33 -5.79
C GLU A 135 5.58 6.41 -6.58
N PRO A 136 4.26 6.58 -6.43
CA PRO A 136 3.28 5.80 -7.18
C PRO A 136 3.27 6.14 -8.68
N ASP A 137 3.17 5.09 -9.53
CA ASP A 137 2.96 5.24 -10.97
C ASP A 137 1.62 5.93 -11.28
N PHE A 138 1.50 6.55 -12.45
CA PHE A 138 0.32 7.31 -12.88
C PHE A 138 -1.02 6.57 -12.79
N HIS A 139 -1.00 5.24 -12.91
CA HIS A 139 -2.19 4.38 -12.89
C HIS A 139 -2.46 3.76 -11.51
N TYR A 140 -1.57 3.93 -10.55
CA TYR A 140 -1.56 3.22 -9.27
C TYR A 140 -2.93 3.24 -8.57
N VAL A 141 -3.48 4.41 -8.29
CA VAL A 141 -4.77 4.54 -7.56
C VAL A 141 -5.90 3.87 -8.33
N GLY A 142 -5.99 4.08 -9.64
CA GLY A 142 -7.03 3.49 -10.48
C GLY A 142 -6.97 1.96 -10.52
N GLU A 143 -5.77 1.38 -10.63
CA GLU A 143 -5.57 -0.07 -10.65
C GLU A 143 -5.87 -0.70 -9.28
N MET A 144 -5.52 -0.02 -8.18
CA MET A 144 -5.85 -0.47 -6.82
C MET A 144 -7.36 -0.50 -6.58
N ILE A 145 -8.09 0.53 -7.00
CA ILE A 145 -9.57 0.57 -6.92
C ILE A 145 -10.17 -0.57 -7.74
N LYS A 146 -9.77 -0.72 -9.01
CA LYS A 146 -10.24 -1.81 -9.86
C LYS A 146 -9.99 -3.18 -9.26
N ALA A 147 -8.83 -3.38 -8.61
CA ALA A 147 -8.47 -4.66 -8.04
C ALA A 147 -9.34 -5.00 -6.83
N ILE A 148 -9.56 -4.07 -5.88
CA ILE A 148 -10.34 -4.32 -4.68
C ILE A 148 -11.85 -4.46 -4.97
N GLU A 149 -12.34 -3.81 -6.02
CA GLU A 149 -13.75 -3.88 -6.46
C GLU A 149 -14.10 -5.19 -7.18
N ARG A 150 -13.12 -6.05 -7.54
CA ARG A 150 -13.38 -7.34 -8.21
C ARG A 150 -14.25 -8.29 -7.38
N SER A 151 -14.17 -8.22 -6.06
CA SER A 151 -14.97 -9.05 -5.17
C SER A 151 -15.15 -8.37 -3.80
N PRO A 152 -16.34 -8.47 -3.18
CA PRO A 152 -16.55 -8.00 -1.82
C PRO A 152 -15.74 -8.81 -0.78
N LYS A 153 -15.25 -10.01 -1.15
CA LYS A 153 -14.39 -10.84 -0.29
C LYS A 153 -12.94 -10.36 -0.25
N ILE A 154 -12.53 -9.42 -1.12
CA ILE A 154 -11.17 -8.89 -1.09
C ILE A 154 -11.09 -7.85 0.03
N PHE A 155 -10.28 -8.15 1.05
CA PHE A 155 -9.96 -7.23 2.14
C PHE A 155 -8.86 -6.27 1.72
N SER A 156 -7.74 -6.81 1.21
CA SER A 156 -6.59 -5.98 0.85
C SER A 156 -5.98 -6.34 -0.50
N VAL A 157 -5.34 -5.34 -1.11
CA VAL A 157 -4.57 -5.51 -2.35
C VAL A 157 -3.19 -4.93 -2.14
N SER A 158 -2.15 -5.76 -2.32
CA SER A 158 -0.76 -5.30 -2.42
C SER A 158 -0.45 -4.92 -3.87
N CYS A 159 0.32 -3.86 -4.05
CA CYS A 159 0.80 -3.43 -5.35
C CYS A 159 2.13 -4.09 -5.72
N LYS A 160 2.60 -3.84 -6.95
CA LYS A 160 3.95 -4.15 -7.38
C LYS A 160 4.90 -3.06 -6.88
N MET A 161 5.56 -3.33 -5.77
CA MET A 161 6.54 -2.42 -5.19
C MET A 161 7.92 -2.70 -5.77
N ILE A 162 8.55 -1.69 -6.34
CA ILE A 162 9.84 -1.75 -7.04
C ILE A 162 10.84 -0.86 -6.29
N GLN A 163 12.08 -1.29 -6.16
CA GLN A 163 13.11 -0.46 -5.55
C GLN A 163 13.38 0.79 -6.40
N LEU A 164 13.27 1.98 -5.81
CA LEU A 164 13.38 3.26 -6.54
C LEU A 164 14.74 3.41 -7.24
N PHE A 165 15.81 3.02 -6.56
CA PHE A 165 17.19 3.18 -7.08
C PHE A 165 17.68 1.97 -7.87
N ARG A 166 16.94 0.86 -7.88
CA ARG A 166 17.24 -0.36 -8.62
C ARG A 166 15.95 -0.93 -9.23
N LYS A 167 15.45 -0.26 -10.27
CA LYS A 167 14.13 -0.52 -10.87
C LYS A 167 13.99 -1.93 -11.49
N GLU A 168 15.10 -2.61 -11.71
CA GLU A 168 15.15 -4.01 -12.12
C GLU A 168 14.80 -4.98 -10.99
N LEU A 169 14.77 -4.53 -9.72
CA LEU A 169 14.51 -5.35 -8.55
C LEU A 169 13.18 -5.03 -7.88
N MET A 170 12.51 -6.09 -7.47
CA MET A 170 11.33 -5.99 -6.59
C MET A 170 11.75 -5.54 -5.20
N ASP A 171 10.90 -4.71 -4.60
CA ASP A 171 10.92 -4.45 -3.16
C ASP A 171 9.91 -5.34 -2.45
N ASP A 172 8.68 -5.39 -2.96
CA ASP A 172 7.62 -6.25 -2.42
C ASP A 172 6.61 -6.68 -3.49
N ALA A 173 6.04 -7.87 -3.32
CA ALA A 173 4.92 -8.39 -4.11
C ALA A 173 3.87 -9.09 -3.22
N GLY A 174 3.74 -8.63 -1.97
CA GLY A 174 2.91 -9.20 -0.92
C GLY A 174 3.64 -10.20 -0.05
N ASP A 175 3.14 -10.39 1.16
CA ASP A 175 3.73 -11.32 2.12
C ASP A 175 3.13 -12.72 1.98
N MET A 176 3.95 -13.69 2.31
CA MET A 176 3.59 -15.11 2.33
C MET A 176 3.88 -15.68 3.71
N TYR A 177 3.10 -16.70 4.08
CA TYR A 177 3.23 -17.39 5.37
C TYR A 177 3.23 -18.90 5.14
N SER A 178 4.24 -19.57 5.67
CA SER A 178 4.39 -21.02 5.51
C SER A 178 3.65 -21.77 6.61
N LEU A 179 3.34 -23.06 6.37
CA LEU A 179 2.77 -23.96 7.37
C LEU A 179 3.66 -24.13 8.61
N LEU A 180 4.95 -23.84 8.50
CA LEU A 180 5.90 -23.90 9.61
C LEU A 180 5.96 -22.60 10.43
N GLY A 181 5.08 -21.62 10.15
CA GLY A 181 5.05 -20.36 10.88
C GLY A 181 6.07 -19.31 10.41
N TRP A 182 6.64 -19.46 9.21
CA TRP A 182 7.59 -18.51 8.64
C TRP A 182 6.89 -17.50 7.75
N ALA A 183 7.05 -16.21 8.06
CA ALA A 183 6.68 -15.12 7.17
C ALA A 183 7.84 -14.74 6.25
N TYR A 184 7.56 -14.43 4.98
CA TYR A 184 8.56 -13.92 4.05
C TYR A 184 7.94 -12.98 3.03
N GLN A 185 8.69 -11.97 2.67
CA GLN A 185 8.36 -10.97 1.66
C GLN A 185 8.55 -11.58 0.28
N ARG A 186 7.46 -11.66 -0.48
CA ARG A 186 7.49 -12.26 -1.83
C ARG A 186 8.19 -11.32 -2.80
N GLY A 187 9.20 -11.82 -3.47
CA GLY A 187 9.87 -11.12 -4.57
C GLY A 187 11.01 -10.20 -4.16
N VAL A 188 11.23 -9.91 -2.90
CA VAL A 188 12.29 -8.99 -2.45
C VAL A 188 13.65 -9.32 -3.07
N GLY A 189 14.28 -8.35 -3.73
CA GLY A 189 15.58 -8.49 -4.40
C GLY A 189 15.57 -9.38 -5.66
N ARG A 190 14.40 -9.83 -6.12
CA ARG A 190 14.24 -10.60 -7.37
C ARG A 190 13.93 -9.65 -8.54
N SER A 191 14.13 -10.16 -9.78
CA SER A 191 13.83 -9.37 -10.97
C SER A 191 12.36 -8.96 -11.05
N SER A 192 12.11 -7.65 -11.20
CA SER A 192 10.77 -7.07 -11.33
C SER A 192 10.02 -7.59 -12.57
N ALA A 193 10.74 -8.04 -13.61
CA ALA A 193 10.15 -8.59 -14.82
C ALA A 193 9.38 -9.90 -14.61
N LYS A 194 9.58 -10.61 -13.49
CA LYS A 194 8.95 -11.92 -13.22
C LYS A 194 7.59 -11.82 -12.50
N TYR A 195 7.28 -10.69 -11.85
CA TYR A 195 6.08 -10.54 -11.00
C TYR A 195 4.95 -9.82 -11.73
N ASN A 196 4.44 -10.41 -12.83
CA ASN A 196 3.43 -9.79 -13.70
C ASN A 196 2.07 -10.51 -13.67
N ARG A 197 1.87 -11.46 -12.76
CA ARG A 197 0.60 -12.19 -12.60
C ARG A 197 -0.04 -11.83 -11.27
N ALA A 198 -1.34 -11.50 -11.30
CA ALA A 198 -2.14 -11.36 -10.09
C ALA A 198 -2.29 -12.70 -9.40
N CYS A 199 -2.22 -12.72 -8.07
CA CYS A 199 -2.37 -13.94 -7.28
C CYS A 199 -2.93 -13.61 -5.89
N ARG A 200 -3.38 -14.64 -5.18
CA ARG A 200 -3.64 -14.55 -3.74
C ARG A 200 -2.30 -14.49 -3.00
N ILE A 201 -2.25 -13.69 -1.96
CA ILE A 201 -1.14 -13.55 -1.04
C ILE A 201 -1.62 -13.78 0.37
N PHE A 202 -0.71 -13.93 1.32
CA PHE A 202 -1.10 -14.10 2.70
C PHE A 202 -1.52 -12.75 3.32
N SER A 203 -0.73 -11.70 3.12
CA SER A 203 -0.98 -10.34 3.55
C SER A 203 -0.47 -9.32 2.53
N ALA A 204 -1.05 -8.13 2.53
CA ALA A 204 -0.55 -7.00 1.75
C ALA A 204 0.41 -6.17 2.60
N CYS A 205 1.55 -5.77 2.03
CA CYS A 205 2.49 -4.87 2.69
C CYS A 205 1.86 -3.48 2.87
N ALA A 206 1.70 -3.05 4.11
CA ALA A 206 1.02 -1.79 4.45
C ALA A 206 1.76 -0.53 3.98
N GLY A 207 2.98 -0.66 3.48
CA GLY A 207 3.73 0.45 2.89
C GLY A 207 3.13 1.00 1.59
N ALA A 208 2.32 0.20 0.85
CA ALA A 208 1.60 0.65 -0.34
C ALA A 208 0.45 -0.32 -0.69
N ALA A 209 -0.59 -0.34 0.10
CA ALA A 209 -1.72 -1.26 -0.06
C ALA A 209 -3.06 -0.56 0.07
N ILE A 210 -4.10 -1.08 -0.63
CA ILE A 210 -5.48 -0.65 -0.44
C ILE A 210 -6.24 -1.68 0.41
N TYR A 211 -7.11 -1.17 1.26
CA TYR A 211 -7.92 -1.95 2.20
C TYR A 211 -9.39 -1.58 2.08
N ARG A 212 -10.27 -2.55 2.24
CA ARG A 212 -11.70 -2.35 2.44
C ARG A 212 -11.94 -1.92 3.89
N ARG A 213 -12.27 -0.64 4.11
CA ARG A 213 -12.31 -0.03 5.44
C ARG A 213 -13.28 -0.72 6.40
N GLU A 214 -14.47 -1.07 5.93
CA GLU A 214 -15.51 -1.71 6.77
C GLU A 214 -15.05 -3.04 7.41
N VAL A 215 -14.11 -3.75 6.79
CA VAL A 215 -13.62 -5.03 7.33
C VAL A 215 -12.81 -4.82 8.61
N PHE A 216 -12.17 -3.67 8.79
CA PHE A 216 -11.49 -3.35 10.06
C PHE A 216 -12.46 -3.28 11.26
N ASP A 217 -13.72 -2.91 11.01
CA ASP A 217 -14.73 -2.87 12.08
C ASP A 217 -15.10 -4.30 12.55
N GLU A 218 -14.91 -5.32 11.69
CA GLU A 218 -15.13 -6.74 12.00
C GLU A 218 -13.90 -7.40 12.62
N ILE A 219 -12.72 -7.24 11.99
CA ILE A 219 -11.51 -7.97 12.37
C ILE A 219 -10.62 -7.22 13.36
N GLY A 220 -10.92 -5.96 13.64
CA GLY A 220 -10.08 -5.03 14.42
C GLY A 220 -9.01 -4.34 13.57
N TYR A 221 -8.49 -3.25 14.09
CA TYR A 221 -7.47 -2.41 13.47
C TYR A 221 -6.08 -3.03 13.62
N PHE A 222 -5.02 -2.33 13.16
CA PHE A 222 -3.64 -2.75 13.37
C PHE A 222 -3.32 -2.80 14.87
N ASP A 223 -2.64 -3.85 15.31
CA ASP A 223 -2.25 -3.99 16.72
C ASP A 223 -1.11 -3.02 17.04
N GLU A 224 -1.37 -2.06 17.92
CA GLU A 224 -0.42 -1.03 18.30
C GLU A 224 0.74 -1.55 19.17
N MET A 225 0.65 -2.79 19.68
CA MET A 225 1.79 -3.47 20.30
C MET A 225 2.90 -3.77 19.27
N HIS A 226 2.56 -3.89 17.99
CA HIS A 226 3.50 -3.84 16.88
C HIS A 226 3.82 -2.38 16.60
N PHE A 227 4.87 -1.88 17.18
CA PHE A 227 5.31 -0.50 16.92
C PHE A 227 5.61 -0.27 15.43
N ALA A 228 6.28 -1.22 14.81
CA ALA A 228 6.52 -1.32 13.38
C ALA A 228 6.95 -2.75 13.03
N TYR A 229 6.58 -3.21 11.83
CA TYR A 229 6.82 -4.54 11.25
C TYR A 229 5.92 -5.64 11.84
N LEU A 230 5.40 -6.49 10.96
CA LEU A 230 4.48 -7.61 11.18
C LEU A 230 3.03 -7.21 11.51
N GLU A 231 2.72 -5.96 11.70
CA GLU A 231 1.35 -5.45 11.90
C GLU A 231 0.46 -5.73 10.68
N ASP A 232 1.02 -5.67 9.48
CA ASP A 232 0.35 -5.99 8.22
C ASP A 232 0.12 -7.49 8.05
N LEU A 233 1.07 -8.31 8.50
CA LEU A 233 0.92 -9.76 8.51
C LEU A 233 -0.21 -10.19 9.47
N ASP A 234 -0.28 -9.60 10.66
CA ASP A 234 -1.29 -9.88 11.66
C ASP A 234 -2.69 -9.53 11.15
N VAL A 235 -2.90 -8.31 10.63
CA VAL A 235 -4.21 -7.90 10.11
C VAL A 235 -4.62 -8.74 8.90
N GLY A 236 -3.69 -9.07 8.02
CA GLY A 236 -3.93 -9.95 6.89
C GLY A 236 -4.32 -11.37 7.32
N TYR A 237 -3.72 -11.88 8.39
CA TYR A 237 -4.06 -13.18 8.98
C TYR A 237 -5.48 -13.19 9.57
N ARG A 238 -5.82 -12.17 10.37
CA ARG A 238 -7.19 -12.04 10.93
C ARG A 238 -8.25 -11.95 9.84
N ALA A 239 -7.99 -11.21 8.76
CA ALA A 239 -8.87 -11.14 7.61
C ALA A 239 -9.09 -12.51 6.96
N ARG A 240 -8.02 -13.31 6.80
CA ARG A 240 -8.15 -14.68 6.25
C ARG A 240 -8.95 -15.62 7.14
N ILE A 241 -8.79 -15.52 8.47
CA ILE A 241 -9.62 -16.29 9.43
C ILE A 241 -11.09 -15.89 9.28
N ALA A 242 -11.40 -14.61 9.07
CA ALA A 242 -12.74 -14.11 8.83
C ALA A 242 -13.28 -14.44 7.42
N GLY A 243 -12.50 -15.11 6.57
CA GLY A 243 -12.93 -15.60 5.24
C GLY A 243 -12.70 -14.61 4.10
N TYR A 244 -11.91 -13.55 4.32
CA TYR A 244 -11.51 -12.59 3.29
C TYR A 244 -10.25 -13.03 2.55
N ASP A 245 -10.05 -12.44 1.37
CA ASP A 245 -8.88 -12.65 0.53
C ASP A 245 -7.95 -11.42 0.56
N ASN A 246 -6.65 -11.66 0.57
CA ASN A 246 -5.61 -10.70 0.26
C ASN A 246 -5.05 -11.02 -1.12
N ILE A 247 -4.88 -10.04 -2.00
CA ILE A 247 -4.42 -10.27 -3.37
C ILE A 247 -3.28 -9.35 -3.76
N TYR A 248 -2.52 -9.77 -4.76
CA TYR A 248 -1.47 -8.98 -5.40
C TYR A 248 -1.93 -8.47 -6.76
N CYS A 249 -1.74 -7.16 -7.01
CA CYS A 249 -2.07 -6.49 -8.26
C CYS A 249 -0.79 -6.02 -8.97
N PRO A 250 -0.32 -6.69 -10.04
CA PRO A 250 0.92 -6.34 -10.72
C PRO A 250 0.85 -5.08 -11.59
N THR A 251 -0.37 -4.62 -11.93
CA THR A 251 -0.59 -3.41 -12.74
C THR A 251 -0.58 -2.13 -11.92
N ALA A 252 -0.79 -2.21 -10.62
CA ALA A 252 -0.58 -1.11 -9.69
C ALA A 252 0.88 -1.08 -9.26
N MET A 253 1.64 -0.07 -9.67
CA MET A 253 3.08 0.00 -9.41
C MET A 253 3.43 1.18 -8.51
N VAL A 254 4.39 0.96 -7.61
CA VAL A 254 4.99 1.97 -6.74
C VAL A 254 6.50 1.79 -6.72
N TYR A 255 7.24 2.89 -6.77
CA TYR A 255 8.68 2.90 -6.53
C TYR A 255 8.94 3.32 -5.09
N HIS A 256 9.74 2.55 -4.36
CA HIS A 256 9.99 2.71 -2.93
C HIS A 256 11.48 2.90 -2.65
N VAL A 257 11.79 3.86 -1.79
CA VAL A 257 13.18 4.14 -1.37
C VAL A 257 13.75 2.98 -0.56
N GLY A 258 12.89 2.33 0.23
CA GLY A 258 13.27 1.24 1.13
C GLY A 258 13.90 1.72 2.42
N SER A 259 13.18 1.58 3.53
CA SER A 259 13.63 1.93 4.90
C SER A 259 14.11 3.38 5.06
N GLY A 260 13.60 4.30 4.23
CA GLY A 260 14.03 5.69 4.22
C GLY A 260 13.83 6.42 5.55
N THR A 261 12.78 6.06 6.27
CA THR A 261 12.39 6.69 7.54
C THR A 261 12.97 5.97 8.77
N SER A 262 13.21 4.66 8.69
CA SER A 262 13.67 3.87 9.85
C SER A 262 15.16 4.00 10.16
N GLY A 263 15.92 4.69 9.31
CA GLY A 263 17.37 4.91 9.51
C GLY A 263 18.22 3.64 9.51
N SER A 264 17.63 2.47 9.31
CA SER A 264 18.39 1.25 9.17
C SER A 264 19.12 1.32 7.83
N LYS A 265 20.43 1.50 7.87
CA LYS A 265 21.28 1.25 6.71
C LYS A 265 20.94 -0.16 6.26
N TYR A 266 20.24 -0.26 5.14
CA TYR A 266 19.97 -1.52 4.48
C TYR A 266 21.33 -2.06 4.01
N ASN A 267 21.96 -2.79 4.92
CA ASN A 267 23.02 -3.69 4.54
C ASN A 267 22.28 -4.85 3.89
N PRO A 268 22.51 -5.19 2.62
CA PRO A 268 21.89 -6.34 1.99
C PRO A 268 22.47 -7.60 2.64
N LEU A 269 21.97 -7.91 3.83
CA LEU A 269 22.22 -9.19 4.46
C LEU A 269 21.54 -10.24 3.59
N PRO A 270 22.19 -11.37 3.32
CA PRO A 270 21.55 -12.47 2.60
C PRO A 270 20.24 -12.83 3.28
N ALA A 271 19.25 -13.28 2.51
CA ALA A 271 17.86 -13.55 2.93
C ALA A 271 17.70 -14.31 4.27
N ALA A 272 18.72 -15.02 4.71
CA ALA A 272 18.77 -15.73 5.99
C ALA A 272 18.86 -14.83 7.24
N SER A 273 19.26 -13.55 7.11
CA SER A 273 19.42 -12.65 8.27
C SER A 273 18.19 -11.78 8.53
N SER A 274 17.41 -11.45 7.49
CA SER A 274 16.08 -10.84 7.66
C SER A 274 15.15 -11.76 8.46
N MET A 275 15.28 -13.07 8.26
CA MET A 275 14.52 -14.11 8.94
C MET A 275 14.82 -14.20 10.44
N LYS A 276 16.07 -13.93 10.88
CA LYS A 276 16.44 -13.91 12.29
C LYS A 276 15.85 -12.71 13.06
N LEU A 277 15.69 -11.56 12.41
CA LEU A 277 15.14 -10.36 13.05
C LEU A 277 13.63 -10.51 13.32
N VAL A 278 12.89 -11.12 12.38
CA VAL A 278 11.46 -11.42 12.53
C VAL A 278 11.21 -12.37 13.70
N LEU A 279 12.05 -13.42 13.85
CA LEU A 279 11.92 -14.40 14.94
C LEU A 279 12.29 -13.85 16.32
N SER A 280 13.19 -12.86 16.40
CA SER A 280 13.60 -12.29 17.70
C SER A 280 12.55 -11.36 18.31
N LYS A 281 11.59 -10.86 17.53
CA LYS A 281 10.54 -9.93 17.99
C LYS A 281 9.15 -10.57 18.08
N ALA A 282 8.90 -11.68 17.39
CA ALA A 282 7.69 -12.46 17.58
C ALA A 282 7.75 -13.22 18.91
N LYS A 283 7.20 -12.65 19.96
CA LYS A 283 6.82 -13.44 21.14
C LYS A 283 5.60 -14.24 20.73
N PHE A 284 5.79 -15.51 20.46
CA PHE A 284 4.69 -16.45 20.24
C PHE A 284 3.87 -16.55 21.52
N PHE A 285 2.57 -16.36 21.39
CA PHE A 285 1.58 -16.88 22.33
C PHE A 285 1.34 -18.34 22.04
#